data_7ffad07c8c85314443429fb06dede202
#
_entry.id   7ffad07c8c85314443429fb06dede202
#
_cell.length_a   1.000
_cell.length_b   1.000
_cell.length_c   1.000
_cell.angle_alpha   90.00
_cell.angle_beta   90.00
_cell.angle_gamma   90.00
#
_symmetry.space_group_name_H-M   'P 1'
#
loop_
_entity.id
_entity.type
_entity.pdbx_description
1 polymer ?
#
loop_
_entity_poly.entity_id
_entity_poly.type
_entity_poly.pdbx_seq_one_letter_code
_entity_poly.pdbx_strand_id
1 'polypeptide(L)'
;MKKIRDFINKADIKRFRFWLQIFFFIIFIYGGYFAINLGTSIPVFSCGYDKEVGGMCYFLPLQHQLARPLDLLFSVASISVLIGFITFLLWFIVFNKAWCGYACPLGTMQDWLTGLRKKMGVRYSTYTQPQFNKLKKIKYIMLALVILSPMAVGMGLLDREWVTAFCSICPGRMVTPLFVGDISQWSLDFSTKSAMILTALGLVFTGLFVVGSFVKKRFFCFFCPMSAMHYIFSDAALLRLKKDGDKCTKCGDCYTVCDMQIKDIADDVTSTNILRDDCILCMKCVAACPEEDALYVDFVNYPIFKSTRGGFAKRMQMDELERTND
;
A
#
# COMPACT_ATOMS: atom_id res chain seq x y z
N MET A 1 1.03 0.99 -29.35
CA MET A 1 1.13 1.86 -28.17
C MET A 1 0.09 2.99 -28.16
N LYS A 2 -0.11 3.75 -29.25
CA LYS A 2 -1.11 4.86 -29.32
C LYS A 2 -2.54 4.40 -28.94
N LYS A 3 -3.04 3.28 -29.47
CA LYS A 3 -4.37 2.73 -29.16
C LYS A 3 -4.55 2.38 -27.66
N ILE A 4 -3.50 1.82 -27.03
CA ILE A 4 -3.54 1.47 -25.59
C ILE A 4 -3.57 2.73 -24.75
N ARG A 5 -2.78 3.74 -25.09
CA ARG A 5 -2.79 5.05 -24.43
C ARG A 5 -4.15 5.74 -24.53
N ASP A 6 -4.75 5.75 -25.70
CA ASP A 6 -6.05 6.38 -25.92
C ASP A 6 -7.17 5.64 -25.18
N PHE A 7 -7.05 4.31 -25.02
CA PHE A 7 -7.92 3.51 -24.17
C PHE A 7 -7.77 3.86 -22.68
N ILE A 8 -6.53 3.92 -22.19
CA ILE A 8 -6.24 4.26 -20.78
C ILE A 8 -6.70 5.68 -20.44
N ASN A 9 -6.46 6.66 -21.33
CA ASN A 9 -6.89 8.05 -21.12
C ASN A 9 -8.41 8.22 -21.11
N LYS A 10 -9.16 7.33 -21.78
CA LYS A 10 -10.64 7.32 -21.78
C LYS A 10 -11.21 6.50 -20.61
N ALA A 11 -10.40 5.65 -19.98
CA ALA A 11 -10.86 4.81 -18.88
C ALA A 11 -11.24 5.64 -17.65
N ASP A 12 -12.36 5.30 -17.03
CA ASP A 12 -12.68 5.79 -15.69
C ASP A 12 -11.72 5.14 -14.69
N ILE A 13 -10.74 5.92 -14.24
CA ILE A 13 -9.68 5.42 -13.34
C ILE A 13 -10.26 4.91 -12.02
N LYS A 14 -11.41 5.45 -11.55
CA LYS A 14 -12.07 4.99 -10.32
C LYS A 14 -12.59 3.56 -10.50
N ARG A 15 -13.32 3.30 -11.62
CA ARG A 15 -13.85 1.98 -11.95
C ARG A 15 -12.75 0.98 -12.27
N PHE A 16 -11.76 1.39 -13.05
CA PHE A 16 -10.60 0.54 -13.37
C PHE A 16 -9.88 0.10 -12.09
N ARG A 17 -9.59 1.05 -11.18
CA ARG A 17 -8.96 0.76 -9.90
C ARG A 17 -9.81 -0.18 -9.04
N PHE A 18 -11.11 0.05 -8.95
CA PHE A 18 -12.02 -0.79 -8.17
C PHE A 18 -12.01 -2.26 -8.63
N TRP A 19 -12.15 -2.49 -9.95
CA TRP A 19 -12.12 -3.86 -10.48
C TRP A 19 -10.76 -4.52 -10.35
N LEU A 20 -9.69 -3.78 -10.54
CA LEU A 20 -8.33 -4.29 -10.38
C LEU A 20 -8.04 -4.65 -8.91
N GLN A 21 -8.53 -3.85 -7.96
CA GLN A 21 -8.42 -4.14 -6.54
C GLN A 21 -9.20 -5.41 -6.15
N ILE A 22 -10.42 -5.60 -6.68
CA ILE A 22 -11.19 -6.83 -6.47
C ILE A 22 -10.45 -8.04 -7.04
N PHE A 23 -9.96 -7.92 -8.27
CA PHE A 23 -9.22 -9.00 -8.93
C PHE A 23 -8.00 -9.44 -8.10
N PHE A 24 -7.15 -8.50 -7.70
CA PHE A 24 -5.99 -8.83 -6.88
C PHE A 24 -6.37 -9.32 -5.48
N PHE A 25 -7.43 -8.76 -4.89
CA PHE A 25 -7.92 -9.23 -3.60
C PHE A 25 -8.35 -10.70 -3.66
N ILE A 26 -9.10 -11.08 -4.69
CA ILE A 26 -9.52 -12.48 -4.90
C ILE A 26 -8.30 -13.39 -5.09
N ILE A 27 -7.33 -12.99 -5.93
CA ILE A 27 -6.13 -13.79 -6.18
C ILE A 27 -5.31 -13.97 -4.89
N PHE A 28 -5.13 -12.90 -4.09
CA PHE A 28 -4.28 -12.98 -2.90
C PHE A 28 -4.95 -13.63 -1.68
N ILE A 29 -6.27 -13.65 -1.63
CA ILE A 29 -7.01 -14.26 -0.51
C ILE A 29 -7.47 -15.68 -0.86
N TYR A 30 -7.88 -15.90 -2.10
CA TYR A 30 -8.50 -17.17 -2.54
C TYR A 30 -7.66 -17.93 -3.57
N GLY A 31 -6.47 -17.46 -3.90
CA GLY A 31 -5.62 -18.07 -4.95
C GLY A 31 -5.33 -19.55 -4.72
N GLY A 32 -5.08 -19.96 -3.48
CA GLY A 32 -4.86 -21.35 -3.12
C GLY A 32 -6.03 -22.28 -3.49
N TYR A 33 -7.28 -21.80 -3.45
CA TYR A 33 -8.46 -22.58 -3.88
C TYR A 33 -8.52 -22.78 -5.39
N PHE A 34 -7.87 -21.94 -6.17
CA PHE A 34 -7.83 -22.01 -7.64
C PHE A 34 -6.53 -22.63 -8.17
N ALA A 35 -5.73 -23.26 -7.32
CA ALA A 35 -4.39 -23.78 -7.64
C ALA A 35 -3.43 -22.68 -8.21
N ILE A 36 -3.72 -21.40 -7.96
CA ILE A 36 -2.87 -20.27 -8.33
C ILE A 36 -2.01 -19.94 -7.11
N ASN A 37 -0.92 -20.70 -6.93
CA ASN A 37 -0.02 -20.49 -5.79
C ASN A 37 1.02 -19.40 -6.13
N LEU A 38 0.56 -18.15 -6.18
CA LEU A 38 1.42 -17.00 -6.49
C LEU A 38 2.45 -16.74 -5.38
N GLY A 39 2.14 -17.10 -4.14
CA GLY A 39 2.95 -16.75 -2.99
C GLY A 39 4.28 -17.48 -2.86
N THR A 40 4.39 -18.68 -3.41
CA THR A 40 5.65 -19.41 -3.44
C THR A 40 6.58 -18.96 -4.57
N SER A 41 6.01 -18.40 -5.63
CA SER A 41 6.74 -18.01 -6.83
C SER A 41 6.94 -16.49 -6.97
N ILE A 42 6.06 -15.69 -6.38
CA ILE A 42 6.11 -14.24 -6.45
C ILE A 42 6.01 -13.68 -5.02
N PRO A 43 7.03 -13.00 -4.50
CA PRO A 43 6.96 -12.39 -3.18
C PRO A 43 5.86 -11.31 -3.19
N VAL A 44 4.87 -11.46 -2.32
CA VAL A 44 3.75 -10.53 -2.19
C VAL A 44 4.19 -9.34 -1.35
N PHE A 45 3.85 -8.14 -1.80
CA PHE A 45 4.23 -6.87 -1.18
C PHE A 45 3.37 -6.48 0.03
N SER A 46 2.35 -7.26 0.32
CA SER A 46 1.48 -7.08 1.48
C SER A 46 0.92 -8.42 1.91
N CYS A 47 0.41 -8.49 3.12
CA CYS A 47 -0.14 -9.72 3.66
C CYS A 47 -1.33 -10.19 2.82
N GLY A 48 -1.10 -11.16 1.93
CA GLY A 48 -2.11 -12.04 1.41
C GLY A 48 -2.26 -13.22 2.37
N TYR A 49 -3.34 -13.95 2.28
CA TYR A 49 -3.55 -15.17 3.03
C TYR A 49 -3.77 -16.32 2.06
N ASP A 50 -2.98 -17.38 2.21
CA ASP A 50 -3.17 -18.63 1.51
C ASP A 50 -3.46 -19.70 2.56
N LYS A 51 -4.49 -20.50 2.34
CA LYS A 51 -4.92 -21.53 3.29
C LYS A 51 -3.84 -22.58 3.56
N GLU A 52 -3.00 -22.89 2.57
CA GLU A 52 -1.95 -23.90 2.67
C GLU A 52 -0.64 -23.35 3.23
N VAL A 53 -0.30 -22.09 2.85
CA VAL A 53 1.00 -21.49 3.14
C VAL A 53 0.92 -20.43 4.26
N GLY A 54 -0.26 -19.92 4.58
CA GLY A 54 -0.47 -18.83 5.54
C GLY A 54 -0.18 -17.46 4.93
N GLY A 55 0.39 -16.54 5.71
CA GLY A 55 0.68 -15.17 5.24
C GLY A 55 1.84 -15.15 4.25
N MET A 56 1.70 -14.38 3.18
CA MET A 56 2.61 -14.32 2.02
C MET A 56 3.36 -13.00 1.91
N CYS A 57 3.49 -12.26 3.00
CA CYS A 57 4.25 -11.01 3.01
C CYS A 57 5.76 -11.30 2.93
N TYR A 58 6.46 -10.57 2.05
CA TYR A 58 7.92 -10.68 1.90
C TYR A 58 8.69 -10.50 3.23
N PHE A 59 8.17 -9.70 4.15
CA PHE A 59 8.82 -9.50 5.44
C PHE A 59 8.91 -10.76 6.30
N LEU A 60 8.01 -11.73 6.11
CA LEU A 60 8.03 -12.95 6.92
C LEU A 60 9.30 -13.79 6.69
N PRO A 61 9.63 -14.22 5.45
CA PRO A 61 10.89 -14.93 5.20
C PRO A 61 12.14 -14.09 5.51
N LEU A 62 12.08 -12.78 5.29
CA LEU A 62 13.17 -11.87 5.63
C LEU A 62 13.44 -11.86 7.14
N GLN A 63 12.42 -11.75 7.99
CA GLN A 63 12.56 -11.76 9.45
C GLN A 63 13.12 -13.10 9.94
N HIS A 64 12.62 -14.22 9.42
CA HIS A 64 13.15 -15.53 9.77
C HIS A 64 14.62 -15.71 9.37
N GLN A 65 15.05 -15.14 8.25
CA GLN A 65 16.45 -15.17 7.84
C GLN A 65 17.33 -14.30 8.76
N LEU A 66 16.89 -13.08 9.07
CA LEU A 66 17.63 -12.16 9.95
C LEU A 66 17.73 -12.65 11.39
N ALA A 67 16.85 -13.54 11.82
CA ALA A 67 16.88 -14.16 13.16
C ALA A 67 17.89 -15.33 13.28
N ARG A 68 18.58 -15.70 12.19
CA ARG A 68 19.61 -16.74 12.24
C ARG A 68 20.90 -16.19 12.84
N PRO A 69 21.71 -17.04 13.48
CA PRO A 69 23.06 -16.67 13.91
C PRO A 69 23.90 -16.12 12.75
N LEU A 70 24.81 -15.20 13.05
CA LEU A 70 25.59 -14.46 12.04
C LEU A 70 26.39 -15.36 11.10
N ASP A 71 26.90 -16.49 11.60
CA ASP A 71 27.65 -17.52 10.85
C ASP A 71 26.76 -18.23 9.80
N LEU A 72 25.46 -18.35 10.07
CA LEU A 72 24.49 -18.99 9.17
C LEU A 72 23.77 -17.99 8.25
N LEU A 73 23.93 -16.69 8.49
CA LEU A 73 23.24 -15.65 7.74
C LEU A 73 23.61 -15.67 6.24
N PHE A 74 24.85 -16.04 5.94
CA PHE A 74 25.41 -16.16 4.58
C PHE A 74 25.48 -17.61 4.06
N SER A 75 24.72 -18.51 4.66
CA SER A 75 24.66 -19.91 4.23
C SER A 75 23.89 -20.09 2.92
N VAL A 76 24.00 -21.27 2.30
CA VAL A 76 23.27 -21.64 1.08
C VAL A 76 21.75 -21.45 1.23
N ALA A 77 21.20 -21.63 2.44
CA ALA A 77 19.78 -21.39 2.74
C ALA A 77 19.36 -19.91 2.60
N SER A 78 20.30 -18.98 2.58
CA SER A 78 20.03 -17.54 2.36
C SER A 78 19.77 -17.22 0.89
N ILE A 79 20.15 -18.09 -0.04
CA ILE A 79 20.00 -17.87 -1.49
C ILE A 79 18.51 -17.70 -1.85
N SER A 80 17.60 -18.48 -1.27
CA SER A 80 16.17 -18.36 -1.54
C SER A 80 15.61 -17.00 -1.11
N VAL A 81 16.04 -16.46 0.02
CA VAL A 81 15.65 -15.15 0.50
C VAL A 81 16.24 -14.04 -0.36
N LEU A 82 17.48 -14.21 -0.83
CA LEU A 82 18.13 -13.29 -1.75
C LEU A 82 17.41 -13.25 -3.11
N ILE A 83 17.06 -14.41 -3.66
CA ILE A 83 16.27 -14.50 -4.90
C ILE A 83 14.91 -13.83 -4.70
N GLY A 84 14.24 -14.09 -3.57
CA GLY A 84 12.99 -13.43 -3.21
C GLY A 84 13.15 -11.90 -3.13
N PHE A 85 14.26 -11.41 -2.58
CA PHE A 85 14.56 -9.97 -2.53
C PHE A 85 14.79 -9.36 -3.90
N ILE A 86 15.57 -10.03 -4.75
CA ILE A 86 15.81 -9.57 -6.13
C ILE A 86 14.50 -9.55 -6.91
N THR A 87 13.67 -10.58 -6.81
CA THR A 87 12.34 -10.64 -7.45
C THR A 87 11.45 -9.52 -6.94
N PHE A 88 11.45 -9.26 -5.62
CA PHE A 88 10.76 -8.14 -5.00
C PHE A 88 11.23 -6.80 -5.59
N LEU A 89 12.55 -6.58 -5.70
CA LEU A 89 13.09 -5.34 -6.27
C LEU A 89 12.71 -5.18 -7.75
N LEU A 90 12.74 -6.24 -8.54
CA LEU A 90 12.34 -6.20 -9.96
C LEU A 90 10.88 -5.78 -10.13
N TRP A 91 9.97 -6.39 -9.38
CA TRP A 91 8.55 -6.00 -9.36
C TRP A 91 8.37 -4.55 -8.94
N PHE A 92 9.11 -4.14 -7.94
CA PHE A 92 9.06 -2.79 -7.40
C PHE A 92 9.61 -1.76 -8.41
N ILE A 93 10.72 -2.03 -9.09
CA ILE A 93 11.26 -1.16 -10.13
C ILE A 93 10.23 -0.97 -11.25
N VAL A 94 9.49 -2.02 -11.64
CA VAL A 94 8.50 -1.93 -12.70
C VAL A 94 7.26 -1.15 -12.26
N PHE A 95 6.62 -1.54 -11.16
CA PHE A 95 5.30 -1.03 -10.75
C PHE A 95 5.35 0.07 -9.69
N ASN A 96 6.50 0.26 -9.04
CA ASN A 96 6.65 1.25 -7.98
C ASN A 96 5.51 1.13 -6.93
N LYS A 97 5.08 2.25 -6.39
CA LYS A 97 3.99 2.34 -5.40
C LYS A 97 2.58 2.12 -5.97
N ALA A 98 2.43 1.91 -7.27
CA ALA A 98 1.14 1.51 -7.85
C ALA A 98 0.63 0.20 -7.24
N TRP A 99 1.52 -0.69 -6.79
CA TRP A 99 1.14 -1.85 -6.00
C TRP A 99 0.24 -1.49 -4.80
N CYS A 100 0.63 -0.47 -4.02
CA CYS A 100 -0.13 -0.02 -2.86
C CYS A 100 -1.50 0.55 -3.24
N GLY A 101 -1.59 1.17 -4.43
CA GLY A 101 -2.83 1.77 -4.94
C GLY A 101 -3.81 0.79 -5.53
N TYR A 102 -3.33 -0.31 -6.14
CA TYR A 102 -4.15 -1.18 -6.99
C TYR A 102 -4.22 -2.63 -6.53
N ALA A 103 -3.15 -3.19 -5.95
CA ALA A 103 -3.06 -4.61 -5.66
C ALA A 103 -3.10 -4.95 -4.16
N CYS A 104 -2.71 -4.03 -3.27
CA CYS A 104 -2.59 -4.30 -1.84
C CYS A 104 -3.93 -4.67 -1.19
N PRO A 105 -4.13 -5.88 -0.62
CA PRO A 105 -5.39 -6.28 0.02
C PRO A 105 -5.81 -5.36 1.17
N LEU A 106 -4.87 -4.98 2.06
CA LEU A 106 -5.16 -4.05 3.15
C LEU A 106 -5.58 -2.68 2.63
N GLY A 107 -4.97 -2.24 1.51
CA GLY A 107 -5.37 -1.01 0.84
C GLY A 107 -6.79 -1.08 0.29
N THR A 108 -7.17 -2.20 -0.30
CA THR A 108 -8.52 -2.46 -0.80
C THR A 108 -9.56 -2.42 0.31
N MET A 109 -9.27 -3.07 1.45
CA MET A 109 -10.16 -3.03 2.62
C MET A 109 -10.37 -1.62 3.16
N GLN A 110 -9.32 -0.79 3.22
CA GLN A 110 -9.44 0.62 3.63
C GLN A 110 -10.30 1.42 2.66
N ASP A 111 -10.21 1.15 1.35
CA ASP A 111 -11.07 1.79 0.36
C ASP A 111 -12.53 1.36 0.52
N TRP A 112 -12.80 0.08 0.85
CA TRP A 112 -14.15 -0.41 1.14
C TRP A 112 -14.73 0.23 2.41
N LEU A 113 -13.94 0.34 3.49
CA LEU A 113 -14.36 1.05 4.71
C LEU A 113 -14.67 2.52 4.43
N THR A 114 -13.86 3.17 3.58
CA THR A 114 -14.11 4.54 3.11
C THR A 114 -15.42 4.62 2.30
N GLY A 115 -15.68 3.64 1.44
CA GLY A 115 -16.93 3.55 0.68
C GLY A 115 -18.16 3.33 1.56
N LEU A 116 -18.05 2.45 2.55
CA LEU A 116 -19.12 2.19 3.52
C LEU A 116 -19.45 3.47 4.31
N ARG A 117 -18.43 4.15 4.85
CA ARG A 117 -18.60 5.41 5.55
C ARG A 117 -19.31 6.46 4.68
N LYS A 118 -18.92 6.56 3.38
CA LYS A 118 -19.56 7.50 2.45
C LYS A 118 -21.05 7.19 2.28
N LYS A 119 -21.41 5.91 2.18
CA LYS A 119 -22.84 5.47 2.12
C LYS A 119 -23.60 5.81 3.41
N MET A 120 -22.92 5.79 4.56
CA MET A 120 -23.51 6.16 5.83
C MET A 120 -23.59 7.69 6.07
N GLY A 121 -23.14 8.52 5.13
CA GLY A 121 -23.16 9.98 5.24
C GLY A 121 -22.17 10.56 6.29
N VAL A 122 -21.27 9.74 6.82
CA VAL A 122 -20.31 10.19 7.83
C VAL A 122 -19.15 10.93 7.18
N ARG A 123 -18.92 12.18 7.61
CA ARG A 123 -17.79 12.99 7.11
C ARG A 123 -16.46 12.40 7.57
N TYR A 124 -15.45 12.41 6.69
CA TYR A 124 -14.10 11.99 7.08
C TYR A 124 -13.31 13.15 7.68
N SER A 125 -12.41 12.80 8.60
CA SER A 125 -11.46 13.73 9.18
C SER A 125 -10.20 13.81 8.33
N THR A 126 -9.72 15.01 8.07
CA THR A 126 -8.41 15.25 7.44
C THR A 126 -7.30 15.35 8.49
N TYR A 127 -6.06 15.14 8.07
CA TYR A 127 -4.91 15.41 8.93
C TYR A 127 -4.54 16.89 8.87
N THR A 128 -4.20 17.47 10.01
CA THR A 128 -3.51 18.76 10.00
C THR A 128 -2.07 18.54 9.54
N GLN A 129 -1.46 19.56 8.90
CA GLN A 129 -0.10 19.43 8.37
C GLN A 129 0.94 18.99 9.43
N PRO A 130 0.91 19.49 10.68
CA PRO A 130 1.81 19.00 11.72
C PRO A 130 1.59 17.52 12.08
N GLN A 131 0.33 17.07 12.14
CA GLN A 131 -0.01 15.65 12.37
C GLN A 131 0.49 14.77 11.23
N PHE A 132 0.27 15.18 9.99
CA PHE A 132 0.75 14.49 8.80
C PHE A 132 2.27 14.29 8.86
N ASN A 133 3.03 15.36 9.13
CA ASN A 133 4.49 15.31 9.18
C ASN A 133 5.06 14.43 10.31
N LYS A 134 4.32 14.28 11.41
CA LYS A 134 4.68 13.34 12.50
C LYS A 134 4.36 11.90 12.11
N LEU A 135 3.16 11.65 11.58
CA LEU A 135 2.69 10.31 11.25
C LEU A 135 3.50 9.66 10.14
N LYS A 136 3.89 10.41 9.10
CA LYS A 136 4.69 9.86 8.00
C LYS A 136 6.04 9.27 8.42
N LYS A 137 6.57 9.65 9.59
CA LYS A 137 7.82 9.11 10.12
C LYS A 137 7.65 7.73 10.78
N ILE A 138 6.44 7.39 11.23
CA ILE A 138 6.19 6.15 11.99
C ILE A 138 6.48 4.91 11.14
N LYS A 139 6.19 4.93 9.84
CA LYS A 139 6.50 3.82 8.94
C LYS A 139 7.98 3.44 8.90
N TYR A 140 8.89 4.42 9.07
CA TYR A 140 10.33 4.15 9.14
C TYR A 140 10.72 3.52 10.47
N ILE A 141 10.08 3.93 11.57
CA ILE A 141 10.26 3.29 12.89
C ILE A 141 9.76 1.84 12.81
N MET A 142 8.61 1.60 12.17
CA MET A 142 8.10 0.24 11.96
C MET A 142 9.02 -0.59 11.05
N LEU A 143 9.62 0.00 10.03
CA LEU A 143 10.61 -0.67 9.19
C LEU A 143 11.87 -1.04 9.99
N ALA A 144 12.36 -0.12 10.84
CA ALA A 144 13.49 -0.41 11.73
C ALA A 144 13.15 -1.57 12.70
N LEU A 145 11.95 -1.61 13.26
CA LEU A 145 11.48 -2.70 14.10
C LEU A 145 11.46 -4.04 13.37
N VAL A 146 10.98 -4.06 12.11
CA VAL A 146 10.97 -5.28 11.25
C VAL A 146 12.37 -5.84 11.04
N ILE A 147 13.39 -5.00 10.98
CA ILE A 147 14.79 -5.41 10.74
C ILE A 147 15.51 -5.73 12.06
N LEU A 148 15.40 -4.84 13.05
CA LEU A 148 16.18 -4.94 14.26
C LEU A 148 15.68 -6.00 15.24
N SER A 149 14.36 -6.27 15.32
CA SER A 149 13.82 -7.26 16.25
C SER A 149 14.33 -8.69 15.94
N PRO A 150 14.27 -9.19 14.68
CA PRO A 150 14.81 -10.52 14.40
C PRO A 150 16.33 -10.60 14.54
N MET A 151 17.07 -9.51 14.21
CA MET A 151 18.52 -9.48 14.44
C MET A 151 18.86 -9.59 15.94
N ALA A 152 18.11 -8.92 16.81
CA ALA A 152 18.31 -9.02 18.26
C ALA A 152 18.02 -10.44 18.77
N VAL A 153 17.05 -11.15 18.19
CA VAL A 153 16.81 -12.58 18.50
C VAL A 153 17.99 -13.44 18.01
N GLY A 154 18.49 -13.20 16.80
CA GLY A 154 19.67 -13.91 16.27
C GLY A 154 20.94 -13.73 17.12
N MET A 155 21.07 -12.61 17.82
CA MET A 155 22.13 -12.33 18.78
C MET A 155 21.83 -12.87 20.19
N GLY A 156 20.67 -13.49 20.42
CA GLY A 156 20.29 -14.03 21.73
C GLY A 156 19.85 -12.97 22.75
N LEU A 157 19.52 -11.73 22.31
CA LEU A 157 19.10 -10.64 23.18
C LEU A 157 17.58 -10.66 23.48
N LEU A 158 16.78 -11.29 22.61
CA LEU A 158 15.33 -11.36 22.70
C LEU A 158 14.83 -12.79 22.52
N ASP A 159 13.63 -13.08 23.06
CA ASP A 159 12.94 -14.35 22.92
C ASP A 159 12.55 -14.62 21.46
N ARG A 160 12.35 -15.90 21.13
CA ARG A 160 12.05 -16.36 19.77
C ARG A 160 10.74 -15.79 19.20
N GLU A 161 9.78 -15.45 20.04
CA GLU A 161 8.50 -14.82 19.66
C GLU A 161 8.69 -13.44 19.01
N TRP A 162 9.79 -12.74 19.34
CA TRP A 162 10.10 -11.43 18.78
C TRP A 162 10.66 -11.49 17.35
N VAL A 163 10.91 -12.67 16.79
CA VAL A 163 11.35 -12.83 15.39
C VAL A 163 10.37 -12.15 14.44
N THR A 164 9.08 -12.39 14.64
CA THR A 164 8.01 -11.85 13.79
C THR A 164 7.15 -10.82 14.53
N ALA A 165 7.77 -10.01 15.41
CA ALA A 165 7.05 -9.06 16.25
C ALA A 165 6.12 -8.15 15.44
N PHE A 166 6.62 -7.56 14.35
CA PHE A 166 5.78 -6.71 13.50
C PHE A 166 4.63 -7.49 12.85
N CYS A 167 4.88 -8.70 12.33
CA CYS A 167 3.83 -9.52 11.73
C CYS A 167 2.75 -9.90 12.75
N SER A 168 3.14 -10.11 14.01
CA SER A 168 2.21 -10.42 15.10
C SER A 168 1.28 -9.26 15.45
N ILE A 169 1.73 -8.02 15.30
CA ILE A 169 0.92 -6.82 15.52
C ILE A 169 0.26 -6.28 14.24
N CYS A 170 0.59 -6.82 13.06
CA CYS A 170 0.09 -6.32 11.78
C CYS A 170 -1.38 -6.70 11.59
N PRO A 171 -2.28 -5.74 11.30
CA PRO A 171 -3.70 -6.03 11.06
C PRO A 171 -3.93 -6.97 9.86
N GLY A 172 -2.98 -7.06 8.91
CA GLY A 172 -3.07 -8.01 7.81
C GLY A 172 -3.14 -9.47 8.27
N ARG A 173 -2.39 -9.84 9.32
CA ARG A 173 -2.42 -11.19 9.90
C ARG A 173 -3.79 -11.55 10.48
N MET A 174 -4.51 -10.58 11.02
CA MET A 174 -5.79 -10.83 11.68
C MET A 174 -6.98 -10.67 10.74
N VAL A 175 -6.93 -9.69 9.83
CA VAL A 175 -8.09 -9.34 9.00
C VAL A 175 -8.17 -10.18 7.74
N THR A 176 -7.04 -10.51 7.09
CA THR A 176 -7.07 -11.29 5.83
C THR A 176 -7.59 -12.72 6.01
N PRO A 177 -7.25 -13.48 7.09
CA PRO A 177 -7.80 -14.81 7.31
C PRO A 177 -9.31 -14.86 7.54
N LEU A 178 -9.91 -13.76 8.03
CA LEU A 178 -11.38 -13.72 8.22
C LEU A 178 -12.15 -13.96 6.93
N PHE A 179 -11.60 -13.57 5.78
CA PHE A 179 -12.26 -13.77 4.48
C PHE A 179 -12.28 -15.22 4.04
N VAL A 180 -11.44 -16.09 4.61
CA VAL A 180 -11.45 -17.54 4.38
C VAL A 180 -12.06 -18.32 5.56
N GLY A 181 -12.64 -17.58 6.54
CA GLY A 181 -13.29 -18.17 7.73
C GLY A 181 -12.32 -18.62 8.82
N ASP A 182 -11.05 -18.25 8.75
CA ASP A 182 -10.06 -18.57 9.78
C ASP A 182 -10.04 -17.45 10.84
N ILE A 183 -10.51 -17.80 12.05
CA ILE A 183 -10.52 -16.89 13.22
C ILE A 183 -9.42 -17.24 14.23
N SER A 184 -8.53 -18.19 13.93
CA SER A 184 -7.49 -18.64 14.86
C SER A 184 -6.57 -17.52 15.34
N GLN A 185 -6.35 -16.51 14.51
CA GLN A 185 -5.49 -15.36 14.79
C GLN A 185 -6.12 -14.35 15.79
N TRP A 186 -7.42 -14.50 16.12
CA TRP A 186 -8.14 -13.59 17.04
C TRP A 186 -8.11 -14.06 18.50
N SER A 187 -7.40 -15.14 18.80
CA SER A 187 -7.20 -15.62 20.15
C SER A 187 -5.95 -15.01 20.79
N LEU A 188 -6.02 -14.79 22.12
CA LEU A 188 -4.84 -14.43 22.90
C LEU A 188 -4.00 -15.71 23.13
N ASP A 189 -2.71 -15.63 22.87
CA ASP A 189 -1.77 -16.70 23.14
C ASP A 189 -1.17 -16.51 24.53
N PHE A 190 -1.50 -17.42 25.44
CA PHE A 190 -1.02 -17.44 26.83
C PHE A 190 0.21 -18.34 27.04
N SER A 191 0.84 -18.87 25.98
CA SER A 191 1.98 -19.78 26.08
C SER A 191 3.19 -19.12 26.73
N THR A 192 3.45 -17.86 26.40
CA THR A 192 4.53 -17.07 27.00
C THR A 192 4.05 -15.62 27.24
N LYS A 193 4.74 -14.89 28.14
CA LYS A 193 4.44 -13.47 28.39
C LYS A 193 4.62 -12.62 27.11
N SER A 194 5.65 -12.91 26.32
CA SER A 194 5.93 -12.23 25.06
C SER A 194 4.83 -12.49 24.02
N ALA A 195 4.35 -13.73 23.87
CA ALA A 195 3.25 -14.11 22.98
C ALA A 195 1.94 -13.40 23.37
N MET A 196 1.63 -13.37 24.67
CA MET A 196 0.45 -12.70 25.20
C MET A 196 0.48 -11.18 24.88
N ILE A 197 1.62 -10.52 25.10
CA ILE A 197 1.79 -9.09 24.81
C ILE A 197 1.62 -8.84 23.31
N LEU A 198 2.29 -9.61 22.45
CA LEU A 198 2.25 -9.42 21.00
C LEU A 198 0.85 -9.67 20.42
N THR A 199 0.13 -10.69 20.89
CA THR A 199 -1.25 -10.96 20.43
C THR A 199 -2.22 -9.89 20.93
N ALA A 200 -2.09 -9.44 22.17
CA ALA A 200 -2.90 -8.32 22.70
C ALA A 200 -2.67 -7.02 21.91
N LEU A 201 -1.41 -6.67 21.66
CA LEU A 201 -1.06 -5.52 20.82
C LEU A 201 -1.63 -5.67 19.40
N GLY A 202 -1.57 -6.88 18.82
CA GLY A 202 -2.13 -7.16 17.51
C GLY A 202 -3.63 -6.89 17.45
N LEU A 203 -4.39 -7.30 18.45
CA LEU A 203 -5.84 -7.00 18.55
C LEU A 203 -6.09 -5.49 18.64
N VAL A 204 -5.32 -4.77 19.47
CA VAL A 204 -5.43 -3.31 19.60
C VAL A 204 -5.12 -2.62 18.27
N PHE A 205 -4.01 -2.98 17.60
CA PHE A 205 -3.64 -2.40 16.31
C PHE A 205 -4.65 -2.73 15.21
N THR A 206 -5.26 -3.91 15.25
CA THR A 206 -6.33 -4.28 14.31
C THR A 206 -7.60 -3.46 14.56
N GLY A 207 -7.97 -3.24 15.81
CA GLY A 207 -9.07 -2.33 16.16
C GLY A 207 -8.78 -0.90 15.67
N LEU A 208 -7.57 -0.39 15.91
CA LEU A 208 -7.13 0.91 15.42
C LEU A 208 -7.12 0.99 13.88
N PHE A 209 -6.75 -0.10 13.19
CA PHE A 209 -6.83 -0.19 11.74
C PHE A 209 -8.24 -0.02 11.23
N VAL A 210 -9.21 -0.73 11.80
CA VAL A 210 -10.62 -0.66 11.37
C VAL A 210 -11.20 0.72 11.65
N VAL A 211 -11.10 1.20 12.90
CA VAL A 211 -11.62 2.51 13.31
C VAL A 211 -10.89 3.64 12.58
N GLY A 212 -9.56 3.60 12.54
CA GLY A 212 -8.74 4.61 11.88
C GLY A 212 -9.02 4.71 10.38
N SER A 213 -9.18 3.58 9.69
CA SER A 213 -9.49 3.53 8.25
C SER A 213 -10.95 3.93 7.96
N PHE A 214 -11.86 3.77 8.93
CA PHE A 214 -13.22 4.29 8.82
C PHE A 214 -13.25 5.81 8.97
N VAL A 215 -12.49 6.38 9.91
CA VAL A 215 -12.46 7.83 10.16
C VAL A 215 -11.60 8.59 9.15
N LYS A 216 -10.47 8.03 8.76
CA LYS A 216 -9.48 8.66 7.85
C LYS A 216 -9.16 7.76 6.67
N LYS A 217 -9.05 8.35 5.48
CA LYS A 217 -8.67 7.60 4.29
C LYS A 217 -7.25 7.05 4.42
N ARG A 218 -7.06 5.79 4.04
CA ARG A 218 -5.74 5.16 3.97
C ARG A 218 -4.89 5.29 5.24
N PHE A 219 -5.54 5.24 6.42
CA PHE A 219 -4.91 5.43 7.73
C PHE A 219 -3.70 4.52 7.95
N PHE A 220 -3.81 3.23 7.66
CA PHE A 220 -2.73 2.27 7.92
C PHE A 220 -1.49 2.46 7.04
N CYS A 221 -1.62 3.12 5.87
CA CYS A 221 -0.49 3.35 4.98
C CYS A 221 0.62 4.19 5.63
N PHE A 222 0.29 5.00 6.65
CA PHE A 222 1.28 5.76 7.44
C PHE A 222 2.08 4.90 8.43
N PHE A 223 1.60 3.71 8.75
CA PHE A 223 2.23 2.79 9.70
C PHE A 223 2.91 1.60 8.99
N CYS A 224 2.61 1.39 7.71
CA CYS A 224 3.06 0.23 6.97
C CYS A 224 4.56 0.32 6.61
N PRO A 225 5.42 -0.57 7.11
CA PRO A 225 6.85 -0.55 6.81
C PRO A 225 7.14 -0.84 5.34
N MET A 226 6.25 -1.59 4.65
CA MET A 226 6.35 -1.82 3.22
C MET A 226 6.26 -0.50 2.44
N SER A 227 5.45 0.47 2.89
CA SER A 227 5.38 1.80 2.26
C SER A 227 6.69 2.57 2.38
N ALA A 228 7.43 2.42 3.51
CA ALA A 228 8.76 3.00 3.68
C ALA A 228 9.79 2.35 2.76
N MET A 229 9.80 1.01 2.71
CA MET A 229 10.71 0.24 1.85
C MET A 229 10.51 0.57 0.37
N HIS A 230 9.26 0.70 -0.07
CA HIS A 230 8.94 1.14 -1.43
C HIS A 230 9.49 2.54 -1.76
N TYR A 231 9.54 3.44 -0.80
CA TYR A 231 10.06 4.78 -1.06
C TYR A 231 11.58 4.81 -1.18
N ILE A 232 12.29 4.02 -0.38
CA ILE A 232 13.76 3.93 -0.43
C ILE A 232 14.26 3.59 -1.85
N PHE A 233 13.53 2.74 -2.57
CA PHE A 233 13.87 2.33 -3.94
C PHE A 233 13.13 3.10 -5.04
N SER A 234 12.32 4.11 -4.71
CA SER A 234 11.43 4.79 -5.67
C SER A 234 12.16 5.53 -6.78
N ASP A 235 13.39 5.97 -6.54
CA ASP A 235 14.19 6.68 -7.54
C ASP A 235 14.64 5.78 -8.68
N ALA A 236 14.81 4.48 -8.42
CA ALA A 236 15.11 3.48 -9.45
C ALA A 236 13.88 3.02 -10.24
N ALA A 237 12.67 3.39 -9.82
CA ALA A 237 11.45 2.88 -10.42
C ALA A 237 11.16 3.46 -11.81
N LEU A 238 10.63 2.62 -12.68
CA LEU A 238 10.30 2.97 -14.07
C LEU A 238 8.97 3.74 -14.15
N LEU A 239 8.03 3.45 -13.24
CA LEU A 239 6.74 4.13 -13.17
C LEU A 239 6.84 5.35 -12.23
N ARG A 240 6.63 6.54 -12.77
CA ARG A 240 6.79 7.81 -12.04
C ARG A 240 5.58 8.72 -12.22
N LEU A 241 5.30 9.53 -11.21
CA LEU A 241 4.32 10.62 -11.31
C LEU A 241 5.06 11.93 -11.57
N LYS A 242 4.78 12.53 -12.72
CA LYS A 242 5.44 13.77 -13.17
C LYS A 242 4.44 14.92 -13.29
N LYS A 243 4.95 16.12 -13.10
CA LYS A 243 4.21 17.39 -13.21
C LYS A 243 4.98 18.37 -14.11
N ASP A 244 4.24 19.02 -14.97
CA ASP A 244 4.70 20.19 -15.72
C ASP A 244 4.25 21.44 -14.94
N GLY A 245 5.21 22.09 -14.28
CA GLY A 245 4.92 23.23 -13.42
C GLY A 245 4.41 24.44 -14.20
N ASP A 246 4.87 24.63 -15.44
CA ASP A 246 4.49 25.77 -16.28
C ASP A 246 3.01 25.71 -16.71
N LYS A 247 2.47 24.50 -16.81
CA LYS A 247 1.05 24.28 -17.14
C LYS A 247 0.14 24.25 -15.91
N CYS A 248 0.69 24.30 -14.71
CA CYS A 248 -0.07 24.18 -13.47
C CYS A 248 -0.67 25.52 -13.04
N THR A 249 -2.00 25.61 -13.01
CA THR A 249 -2.75 26.78 -12.51
C THR A 249 -2.89 26.86 -11.00
N LYS A 250 -2.32 25.90 -10.24
CA LYS A 250 -2.41 25.82 -8.78
C LYS A 250 -3.85 25.77 -8.23
N CYS A 251 -4.79 25.20 -8.97
CA CYS A 251 -6.21 25.10 -8.56
C CYS A 251 -6.45 24.27 -7.28
N GLY A 252 -5.53 23.35 -6.93
CA GLY A 252 -5.63 22.53 -5.72
C GLY A 252 -6.45 21.24 -5.87
N ASP A 253 -7.10 20.98 -7.00
CA ASP A 253 -7.97 19.80 -7.21
C ASP A 253 -7.23 18.47 -7.01
N CYS A 254 -5.95 18.41 -7.40
CA CYS A 254 -5.09 17.24 -7.19
C CYS A 254 -4.89 16.90 -5.70
N TYR A 255 -4.85 17.90 -4.82
CA TYR A 255 -4.82 17.70 -3.37
C TYR A 255 -6.17 17.25 -2.82
N THR A 256 -7.26 17.87 -3.26
CA THR A 256 -8.63 17.59 -2.81
C THR A 256 -9.02 16.13 -3.02
N VAL A 257 -8.61 15.53 -4.15
CA VAL A 257 -8.90 14.11 -4.46
C VAL A 257 -7.87 13.14 -3.88
N CYS A 258 -6.79 13.65 -3.26
CA CYS A 258 -5.71 12.80 -2.78
C CYS A 258 -6.11 12.03 -1.53
N ASP A 259 -6.19 10.69 -1.61
CA ASP A 259 -6.51 9.84 -0.47
C ASP A 259 -5.43 9.90 0.63
N MET A 260 -4.19 10.22 0.27
CA MET A 260 -3.05 10.36 1.18
C MET A 260 -2.84 11.79 1.68
N GLN A 261 -3.64 12.75 1.20
CA GLN A 261 -3.61 14.18 1.60
C GLN A 261 -2.22 14.83 1.45
N ILE A 262 -1.52 14.51 0.37
CA ILE A 262 -0.18 15.04 0.06
C ILE A 262 -0.32 16.42 -0.55
N LYS A 263 -0.01 17.46 0.23
CA LYS A 263 -0.14 18.85 -0.20
C LYS A 263 0.90 19.23 -1.24
N ASP A 264 2.09 18.67 -1.15
CA ASP A 264 3.20 18.95 -2.08
C ASP A 264 2.84 18.69 -3.55
N ILE A 265 1.86 17.78 -3.84
CA ILE A 265 1.40 17.56 -5.23
C ILE A 265 0.78 18.84 -5.83
N ALA A 266 0.10 19.64 -5.00
CA ALA A 266 -0.50 20.91 -5.45
C ALA A 266 0.53 22.05 -5.41
N ASP A 267 1.30 22.15 -4.34
CA ASP A 267 2.16 23.30 -4.04
C ASP A 267 3.47 23.29 -4.84
N ASP A 268 4.08 22.12 -5.04
CA ASP A 268 5.34 22.01 -5.78
C ASP A 268 5.10 22.12 -7.29
N VAL A 269 5.63 23.20 -7.86
CA VAL A 269 5.62 23.46 -9.32
C VAL A 269 7.03 23.48 -9.91
N THR A 270 8.05 23.26 -9.09
CA THR A 270 9.45 23.30 -9.51
C THR A 270 9.99 21.91 -9.85
N SER A 271 9.54 20.89 -9.12
CA SER A 271 9.98 19.51 -9.32
C SER A 271 9.18 18.82 -10.41
N THR A 272 9.86 18.24 -11.38
CA THR A 272 9.21 17.42 -12.41
C THR A 272 8.71 16.10 -11.83
N ASN A 273 9.50 15.43 -10.97
CA ASN A 273 9.07 14.20 -10.25
C ASN A 273 8.42 14.59 -8.92
N ILE A 274 7.10 14.43 -8.84
CA ILE A 274 6.30 14.76 -7.66
C ILE A 274 5.89 13.56 -6.84
N LEU A 275 6.48 12.39 -7.11
CA LEU A 275 6.28 11.23 -6.27
C LEU A 275 6.85 11.50 -4.88
N ARG A 276 6.00 11.40 -3.85
CA ARG A 276 6.40 11.57 -2.44
C ARG A 276 6.30 10.23 -1.70
N ASP A 277 6.94 10.16 -0.54
CA ASP A 277 7.04 8.95 0.28
C ASP A 277 5.68 8.36 0.69
N ASP A 278 4.63 9.18 0.76
CA ASP A 278 3.27 8.74 1.07
C ASP A 278 2.40 8.50 -0.18
N CYS A 279 2.88 8.81 -1.39
CA CYS A 279 2.12 8.60 -2.62
C CYS A 279 1.93 7.10 -2.89
N ILE A 280 0.70 6.68 -3.20
CA ILE A 280 0.33 5.30 -3.57
C ILE A 280 0.10 5.13 -5.08
N LEU A 281 0.49 6.10 -5.89
CA LEU A 281 0.33 6.11 -7.35
C LEU A 281 -1.10 5.75 -7.83
N CYS A 282 -2.13 6.18 -7.10
CA CYS A 282 -3.52 5.86 -7.44
C CYS A 282 -4.07 6.63 -8.66
N MET A 283 -3.31 7.58 -9.19
CA MET A 283 -3.60 8.38 -10.40
C MET A 283 -4.84 9.27 -10.31
N LYS A 284 -5.48 9.40 -9.14
CA LYS A 284 -6.65 10.27 -8.96
C LYS A 284 -6.34 11.74 -9.24
N CYS A 285 -5.16 12.21 -8.84
CA CYS A 285 -4.69 13.59 -9.08
C CYS A 285 -4.56 13.90 -10.59
N VAL A 286 -4.03 12.95 -11.37
CA VAL A 286 -3.94 13.09 -12.83
C VAL A 286 -5.34 13.15 -13.45
N ALA A 287 -6.22 12.28 -12.98
CA ALA A 287 -7.60 12.25 -13.45
C ALA A 287 -8.39 13.50 -13.07
N ALA A 288 -8.09 14.15 -11.96
CA ALA A 288 -8.80 15.35 -11.49
C ALA A 288 -8.19 16.68 -11.97
N CYS A 289 -7.04 16.65 -12.62
CA CYS A 289 -6.40 17.85 -13.11
C CYS A 289 -7.15 18.40 -14.34
N PRO A 290 -7.59 19.69 -14.32
CA PRO A 290 -8.29 20.32 -15.44
C PRO A 290 -7.36 20.73 -16.58
N GLU A 291 -6.04 20.84 -16.29
CA GLU A 291 -5.07 21.34 -17.25
C GLU A 291 -4.55 20.23 -18.17
N GLU A 292 -4.41 20.53 -19.44
CA GLU A 292 -3.91 19.59 -20.45
C GLU A 292 -2.42 19.31 -20.22
N ASP A 293 -2.09 17.99 -20.08
CA ASP A 293 -0.71 17.53 -19.91
C ASP A 293 0.05 18.11 -18.69
N ALA A 294 -0.64 18.71 -17.71
CA ALA A 294 0.02 19.27 -16.52
C ALA A 294 0.45 18.21 -15.50
N LEU A 295 -0.32 17.12 -15.37
CA LEU A 295 0.00 15.96 -14.55
C LEU A 295 -0.03 14.70 -15.42
N TYR A 296 0.99 13.87 -15.28
CA TYR A 296 1.04 12.62 -16.02
C TYR A 296 1.81 11.53 -15.30
N VAL A 297 1.45 10.29 -15.61
CA VAL A 297 2.21 9.11 -15.19
C VAL A 297 3.07 8.66 -16.35
N ASP A 298 4.34 8.48 -16.05
CA ASP A 298 5.40 8.15 -16.99
C ASP A 298 5.92 6.73 -16.72
N PHE A 299 6.14 5.96 -17.77
CA PHE A 299 6.80 4.66 -17.72
C PHE A 299 7.95 4.66 -18.70
N VAL A 300 9.18 4.51 -18.18
CA VAL A 300 10.42 4.54 -19.00
C VAL A 300 10.47 5.77 -19.92
N ASN A 301 10.23 6.96 -19.35
CA ASN A 301 10.16 8.26 -20.05
C ASN A 301 9.08 8.35 -21.14
N TYR A 302 8.10 7.43 -21.13
CA TYR A 302 6.95 7.48 -22.01
C TYR A 302 5.67 7.72 -21.21
N PRO A 303 4.95 8.82 -21.46
CA PRO A 303 3.74 9.15 -20.72
C PRO A 303 2.60 8.18 -21.10
N ILE A 304 2.11 7.42 -20.12
CA ILE A 304 1.06 6.43 -20.30
C ILE A 304 -0.33 6.94 -19.96
N PHE A 305 -0.44 7.83 -18.96
CA PHE A 305 -1.69 8.44 -18.52
C PHE A 305 -1.48 9.91 -18.24
N LYS A 306 -2.28 10.79 -18.87
CA LYS A 306 -2.14 12.23 -18.81
C LYS A 306 -3.42 12.91 -18.36
N SER A 307 -3.29 14.08 -17.73
CA SER A 307 -4.42 14.98 -17.49
C SER A 307 -4.96 15.54 -18.81
N THR A 308 -6.29 15.62 -18.92
CA THR A 308 -6.97 16.15 -20.11
C THR A 308 -8.18 16.96 -19.71
N ARG A 309 -8.43 18.09 -20.39
CA ARG A 309 -9.65 18.92 -20.19
C ARG A 309 -10.93 18.12 -20.45
N GLY A 310 -10.97 17.31 -21.50
CA GLY A 310 -12.10 16.46 -21.81
C GLY A 310 -12.36 15.40 -20.75
N GLY A 311 -11.33 14.82 -20.14
CA GLY A 311 -11.44 13.89 -19.01
C GLY A 311 -11.99 14.56 -17.76
N PHE A 312 -11.56 15.78 -17.45
CA PHE A 312 -12.07 16.58 -16.34
C PHE A 312 -13.56 16.92 -16.54
N ALA A 313 -13.92 17.46 -17.71
CA ALA A 313 -15.30 17.82 -18.02
C ALA A 313 -16.26 16.63 -17.90
N LYS A 314 -15.86 15.45 -18.40
CA LYS A 314 -16.65 14.23 -18.27
C LYS A 314 -16.87 13.81 -16.82
N ARG A 315 -15.87 13.95 -15.94
CA ARG A 315 -16.00 13.63 -14.51
C ARG A 315 -16.89 14.64 -13.78
N MET A 316 -16.79 15.92 -14.11
CA MET A 316 -17.67 16.95 -13.54
C MET A 316 -19.13 16.72 -13.88
N GLN A 317 -19.43 16.32 -15.11
CA GLN A 317 -20.79 15.93 -15.52
C GLN A 317 -21.31 14.70 -14.76
N MET A 318 -20.45 13.71 -14.50
CA MET A 318 -20.83 12.54 -13.69
C MET A 318 -21.09 12.90 -12.23
N ASP A 319 -20.29 13.81 -11.65
CA ASP A 319 -20.49 14.27 -10.27
C ASP A 319 -21.77 15.12 -10.14
N GLU A 320 -22.18 15.86 -11.17
CA GLU A 320 -23.46 16.57 -11.22
C GLU A 320 -24.65 15.60 -11.33
N LEU A 321 -24.54 14.58 -12.17
CA LEU A 321 -25.58 13.54 -12.30
C LEU A 321 -25.75 12.73 -11.00
N GLU A 322 -24.65 12.45 -10.27
CA GLU A 322 -24.71 11.80 -8.96
C GLU A 322 -25.37 12.70 -7.90
N ARG A 323 -25.20 14.04 -7.97
CA ARG A 323 -25.83 14.99 -7.04
C ARG A 323 -27.32 15.25 -7.33
N THR A 324 -27.74 15.10 -8.57
CA THR A 324 -29.15 15.26 -8.95
C THR A 324 -30.01 14.03 -8.66
N ASN A 325 -29.38 12.89 -8.34
CA ASN A 325 -30.04 11.64 -7.95
C ASN A 325 -30.09 11.39 -6.44
N ASP A 326 -29.53 12.30 -5.60
CA ASP A 326 -29.66 12.36 -4.15
C ASP A 326 -30.73 13.43 -3.78
#